data_951f51776a92645407cce051ab19012d
#
_entry.id   951f51776a92645407cce051ab19012d
#
_cell.length_a   1.000
_cell.length_b   1.000
_cell.length_c   1.000
_cell.angle_alpha   90.00
_cell.angle_beta   90.00
_cell.angle_gamma   90.00
#
_symmetry.space_group_name_H-M   'P 1'
#
loop_
_entity.id
_entity.type
_entity.pdbx_description
1 polymer ?
#
loop_
_entity_poly.entity_id
_entity_poly.type
_entity_poly.pdbx_seq_one_letter_code
_entity_poly.pdbx_strand_id
1 'polypeptide(L)'
;MSAGTANWSFTQDDFTAITESLKRFLGETNAQCALLVDKSGQLVTTVGEAQGVDTTAFATLTAADYSANDQLAKLVGENDFSSLFHHGDKSIYVADIARRLLLVVIFDSRTTVGLVRLRIKAEIEELTLLVDRVFSRGRNGAAPGGHLLEGADDEIDKLFNF
;
A
#
# COMPACT_ATOMS: atom_id res chain seq x y z
N MET A 1 -5.29 -13.74 13.69
CA MET A 1 -5.50 -14.01 12.28
C MET A 1 -6.82 -13.46 11.83
N SER A 2 -6.83 -12.46 11.05
CA SER A 2 -8.05 -11.91 10.48
C SER A 2 -8.55 -12.87 9.40
N ALA A 3 -9.34 -13.83 9.78
CA ALA A 3 -9.82 -14.87 8.90
C ALA A 3 -10.82 -14.39 7.85
N GLY A 4 -11.17 -13.14 7.82
CA GLY A 4 -12.21 -12.66 6.93
C GLY A 4 -11.74 -11.73 5.83
N THR A 5 -10.49 -11.39 5.81
CA THR A 5 -10.09 -10.24 5.01
C THR A 5 -9.27 -10.55 3.79
N ALA A 6 -8.88 -11.79 3.58
CA ALA A 6 -7.95 -11.98 2.49
C ALA A 6 -8.28 -13.21 1.66
N ASN A 7 -9.16 -13.02 0.73
CA ASN A 7 -9.19 -13.85 -0.46
C ASN A 7 -8.04 -13.52 -1.42
N TRP A 8 -7.02 -12.81 -0.93
CA TRP A 8 -5.84 -12.49 -1.73
C TRP A 8 -4.61 -12.94 -0.99
N SER A 9 -3.67 -13.48 -1.72
CA SER A 9 -2.35 -13.79 -1.20
C SER A 9 -1.32 -13.46 -2.26
N PHE A 10 -0.19 -12.92 -1.82
CA PHE A 10 0.94 -12.67 -2.70
C PHE A 10 1.62 -14.00 -3.02
N THR A 11 1.81 -14.29 -4.30
CA THR A 11 2.65 -15.40 -4.73
C THR A 11 4.13 -14.98 -4.62
N GLN A 12 5.03 -15.95 -4.76
CA GLN A 12 6.47 -15.65 -4.81
C GLN A 12 6.80 -14.69 -5.97
N ASP A 13 6.15 -14.87 -7.12
CA ASP A 13 6.34 -13.99 -8.27
C ASP A 13 5.85 -12.57 -7.99
N ASP A 14 4.75 -12.42 -7.28
CA ASP A 14 4.24 -11.11 -6.85
C ASP A 14 5.24 -10.41 -5.94
N PHE A 15 5.76 -11.11 -4.95
CA PHE A 15 6.79 -10.59 -4.05
C PHE A 15 8.04 -10.15 -4.80
N THR A 16 8.48 -10.96 -5.74
CA THR A 16 9.65 -10.66 -6.55
C THR A 16 9.43 -9.39 -7.36
N ALA A 17 8.28 -9.28 -8.05
CA ALA A 17 7.96 -8.12 -8.87
C ALA A 17 7.87 -6.84 -8.03
N ILE A 18 7.18 -6.90 -6.89
CA ILE A 18 7.04 -5.76 -5.97
C ILE A 18 8.39 -5.36 -5.39
N THR A 19 9.16 -6.33 -4.92
CA THR A 19 10.47 -6.08 -4.33
C THR A 19 11.44 -5.45 -5.33
N GLU A 20 11.46 -5.94 -6.57
CA GLU A 20 12.30 -5.36 -7.63
C GLU A 20 11.88 -3.94 -7.99
N SER A 21 10.57 -3.68 -8.06
CA SER A 21 10.05 -2.34 -8.28
C SER A 21 10.50 -1.38 -7.17
N LEU A 22 10.38 -1.78 -5.92
CA LEU A 22 10.79 -0.97 -4.78
C LEU A 22 12.31 -0.75 -4.74
N LYS A 23 13.10 -1.76 -5.05
CA LYS A 23 14.56 -1.63 -5.14
C LYS A 23 14.98 -0.64 -6.21
N ARG A 24 14.33 -0.69 -7.36
CA ARG A 24 14.57 0.25 -8.46
C ARG A 24 14.21 1.68 -8.03
N PHE A 25 13.08 1.83 -7.36
CA PHE A 25 12.65 3.11 -6.80
C PHE A 25 13.68 3.68 -5.82
N LEU A 26 14.22 2.85 -4.91
CA LEU A 26 15.27 3.29 -3.99
C LEU A 26 16.53 3.74 -4.72
N GLY A 27 16.92 3.02 -5.78
CA GLY A 27 18.06 3.40 -6.61
C GLY A 27 17.85 4.74 -7.30
N GLU A 28 16.64 5.02 -7.74
CA GLU A 28 16.32 6.28 -8.43
C GLU A 28 16.17 7.47 -7.49
N THR A 29 15.77 7.24 -6.25
CA THR A 29 15.50 8.31 -5.28
C THR A 29 16.62 8.51 -4.26
N ASN A 30 17.48 7.53 -4.09
CA ASN A 30 18.46 7.48 -3.01
C ASN A 30 17.82 7.57 -1.61
N ALA A 31 16.59 7.10 -1.49
CA ALA A 31 15.92 6.98 -0.20
C ALA A 31 16.53 5.84 0.62
N GLN A 32 16.39 5.91 1.92
CA GLN A 32 16.97 4.95 2.85
C GLN A 32 16.30 3.58 2.75
N CYS A 33 14.97 3.56 2.85
CA CYS A 33 14.20 2.32 2.73
C CYS A 33 12.77 2.61 2.31
N ALA A 34 12.10 1.56 1.83
CA ALA A 34 10.70 1.59 1.49
C ALA A 34 10.00 0.39 2.10
N LEU A 35 8.82 0.62 2.65
CA LEU A 35 7.97 -0.42 3.23
C LEU A 35 6.64 -0.42 2.50
N LEU A 36 6.10 -1.59 2.30
CA LEU A 36 4.73 -1.75 1.85
C LEU A 36 3.92 -2.32 3.01
N VAL A 37 2.88 -1.61 3.41
CA VAL A 37 2.10 -1.88 4.60
C VAL A 37 0.63 -2.00 4.21
N ASP A 38 -0.03 -2.98 4.76
CA ASP A 38 -1.47 -3.11 4.59
C ASP A 38 -2.18 -2.12 5.52
N LYS A 39 -3.37 -1.70 5.16
CA LYS A 39 -4.12 -0.69 5.94
C LYS A 39 -4.53 -1.15 7.33
N SER A 40 -4.48 -2.46 7.59
CA SER A 40 -4.69 -3.00 8.94
C SER A 40 -3.45 -2.88 9.83
N GLY A 41 -2.32 -2.48 9.28
CA GLY A 41 -1.06 -2.28 10.02
C GLY A 41 -0.08 -3.43 9.90
N GLN A 42 -0.28 -4.37 8.99
CA GLN A 42 0.64 -5.48 8.77
C GLN A 42 1.68 -5.11 7.71
N LEU A 43 2.91 -5.44 7.99
CA LEU A 43 4.00 -5.26 7.04
C LEU A 43 3.92 -6.32 5.94
N VAL A 44 3.90 -5.87 4.69
CA VAL A 44 3.93 -6.76 3.51
C VAL A 44 5.38 -7.05 3.11
N THR A 45 6.17 -6.00 2.93
CA THR A 45 7.59 -6.14 2.58
C THR A 45 8.37 -4.89 2.95
N THR A 46 9.68 -5.06 3.08
CA THR A 46 10.63 -3.96 3.33
C THR A 46 11.82 -4.13 2.40
N VAL A 47 12.28 -3.04 1.80
CA VAL A 47 13.52 -3.00 1.03
C VAL A 47 14.38 -1.83 1.49
N GLY A 48 15.69 -1.99 1.41
CA GLY A 48 16.65 -0.97 1.81
C GLY A 48 17.12 -1.13 3.25
N GLU A 49 17.68 -0.05 3.78
CA GLU A 49 18.33 -0.03 5.10
C GLU A 49 17.31 0.24 6.21
N ALA A 50 16.76 -0.81 6.80
CA ALA A 50 15.83 -0.71 7.92
C ALA A 50 16.47 -1.06 9.29
N GLN A 51 17.80 -1.03 9.39
CA GLN A 51 18.49 -1.32 10.64
C GLN A 51 18.11 -0.31 11.72
N GLY A 52 17.81 -0.82 12.91
CA GLY A 52 17.41 0.03 14.03
C GLY A 52 15.95 0.45 14.00
N VAL A 53 15.18 0.04 13.00
CA VAL A 53 13.75 0.31 12.92
C VAL A 53 12.98 -0.97 13.26
N ASP A 54 12.11 -0.89 14.25
CA ASP A 54 11.13 -1.96 14.49
C ASP A 54 10.06 -1.85 13.41
N THR A 55 10.23 -2.58 12.32
CA THR A 55 9.37 -2.49 11.14
C THR A 55 7.93 -2.92 11.43
N THR A 56 7.73 -3.86 12.34
CA THR A 56 6.40 -4.30 12.74
C THR A 56 5.65 -3.19 13.47
N ALA A 57 6.27 -2.59 14.47
CA ALA A 57 5.69 -1.47 15.21
C ALA A 57 5.49 -0.26 14.29
N PHE A 58 6.45 0.00 13.41
CA PHE A 58 6.39 1.08 12.44
C PHE A 58 5.20 0.93 11.50
N ALA A 59 4.97 -0.28 10.97
CA ALA A 59 3.84 -0.56 10.09
C ALA A 59 2.50 -0.32 10.79
N THR A 60 2.36 -0.79 12.02
CA THR A 60 1.14 -0.61 12.81
C THR A 60 0.85 0.87 13.05
N LEU A 61 1.85 1.63 13.49
CA LEU A 61 1.71 3.05 13.80
C LEU A 61 1.46 3.88 12.54
N THR A 62 2.10 3.55 11.43
CA THR A 62 1.90 4.25 10.16
C THR A 62 0.47 4.07 9.66
N ALA A 63 -0.09 2.87 9.73
CA ALA A 63 -1.46 2.61 9.34
C ALA A 63 -2.45 3.40 10.21
N ALA A 64 -2.22 3.45 11.52
CA ALA A 64 -3.06 4.22 12.45
C ALA A 64 -2.97 5.72 12.17
N ASP A 65 -1.76 6.23 11.94
CA ASP A 65 -1.53 7.64 11.62
C ASP A 65 -2.21 8.04 10.31
N TYR A 66 -2.05 7.22 9.28
CA TYR A 66 -2.70 7.47 8.00
C TYR A 66 -4.23 7.48 8.13
N SER A 67 -4.79 6.51 8.85
CA SER A 67 -6.23 6.43 9.07
C SER A 67 -6.77 7.67 9.81
N ALA A 68 -6.05 8.13 10.84
CA ALA A 68 -6.42 9.32 11.58
C ALA A 68 -6.39 10.57 10.69
N ASN A 69 -5.36 10.71 9.86
CA ASN A 69 -5.22 11.84 8.94
C ASN A 69 -6.27 11.81 7.83
N ASP A 70 -6.63 10.63 7.34
CA ASP A 70 -7.72 10.47 6.38
C ASP A 70 -9.05 10.95 6.96
N GLN A 71 -9.33 10.65 8.21
CA GLN A 71 -10.53 11.14 8.90
C GLN A 71 -10.49 12.64 9.11
N LEU A 72 -9.34 13.20 9.47
CA LEU A 72 -9.18 14.66 9.58
C LEU A 72 -9.43 15.35 8.25
N ALA A 73 -8.93 14.78 7.16
CA ALA A 73 -9.15 15.30 5.80
C ALA A 73 -10.64 15.35 5.48
N LYS A 74 -11.39 14.30 5.81
CA LYS A 74 -12.84 14.26 5.60
C LYS A 74 -13.57 15.35 6.39
N LEU A 75 -13.11 15.67 7.59
CA LEU A 75 -13.71 16.72 8.41
C LEU A 75 -13.58 18.11 7.78
N VAL A 76 -12.57 18.34 6.96
CA VAL A 76 -12.40 19.60 6.23
C VAL A 76 -12.90 19.52 4.80
N GLY A 77 -13.63 18.45 4.45
CA GLY A 77 -14.25 18.29 3.13
C GLY A 77 -13.35 17.68 2.06
N GLU A 78 -12.17 17.17 2.43
CA GLU A 78 -11.26 16.54 1.51
C GLU A 78 -11.56 15.04 1.40
N ASN A 79 -11.97 14.58 0.23
CA ASN A 79 -12.32 13.18 -0.01
C ASN A 79 -11.24 12.40 -0.76
N ASP A 80 -10.22 13.08 -1.26
CA ASP A 80 -9.17 12.49 -2.08
C ASP A 80 -7.82 12.44 -1.36
N PHE A 81 -7.83 12.32 -0.03
CA PHE A 81 -6.62 12.18 0.76
C PHE A 81 -5.85 10.93 0.33
N SER A 82 -4.61 11.11 -0.12
CA SER A 82 -3.84 10.02 -0.71
C SER A 82 -2.38 9.99 -0.29
N SER A 83 -1.91 11.01 0.43
CA SER A 83 -0.51 11.05 0.87
C SER A 83 -0.35 11.84 2.15
N LEU A 84 0.73 11.51 2.87
CA LEU A 84 1.09 12.11 4.13
C LEU A 84 2.60 12.29 4.17
N PHE A 85 3.07 13.44 4.66
CA PHE A 85 4.48 13.74 4.74
C PHE A 85 4.86 14.19 6.14
N HIS A 86 5.81 13.49 6.76
CA HIS A 86 6.44 13.89 8.01
C HIS A 86 7.84 14.41 7.72
N HIS A 87 8.10 15.65 8.06
CA HIS A 87 9.41 16.27 7.86
C HIS A 87 10.26 16.18 9.14
N GLY A 88 11.51 15.80 8.97
CA GLY A 88 12.50 15.70 10.04
C GLY A 88 13.88 15.46 9.47
N ASP A 89 14.87 15.19 10.32
CA ASP A 89 16.20 14.73 9.87
C ASP A 89 16.07 13.44 9.07
N LYS A 90 15.20 12.57 9.51
CA LYS A 90 14.63 11.50 8.70
C LYS A 90 13.20 11.86 8.39
N SER A 91 12.87 11.85 7.12
CA SER A 91 11.53 12.18 6.64
C SER A 91 10.79 10.91 6.25
N ILE A 92 9.47 10.95 6.37
CA ILE A 92 8.60 9.81 6.05
C ILE A 92 7.54 10.30 5.07
N TYR A 93 7.47 9.63 3.92
CA TYR A 93 6.42 9.88 2.95
C TYR A 93 5.53 8.64 2.86
N VAL A 94 4.23 8.83 3.01
CA VAL A 94 3.26 7.74 2.95
C VAL A 94 2.29 8.01 1.81
N ALA A 95 2.11 7.04 0.94
CA ALA A 95 1.21 7.15 -0.20
C ALA A 95 0.25 5.96 -0.23
N ASP A 96 -0.99 6.23 -0.59
CA ASP A 96 -2.02 5.19 -0.76
C ASP A 96 -1.81 4.47 -2.09
N ILE A 97 -1.83 3.14 -2.05
CA ILE A 97 -1.74 2.29 -3.23
C ILE A 97 -3.06 1.55 -3.41
N ALA A 98 -3.79 1.90 -4.45
CA ALA A 98 -5.02 1.22 -4.85
C ALA A 98 -6.08 1.14 -3.74
N ARG A 99 -6.02 2.04 -2.76
CA ARG A 99 -6.89 2.07 -1.56
C ARG A 99 -6.80 0.82 -0.69
N ARG A 100 -5.72 0.05 -0.84
CA ARG A 100 -5.53 -1.23 -0.14
C ARG A 100 -4.25 -1.29 0.67
N LEU A 101 -3.20 -0.68 0.17
CA LEU A 101 -1.88 -0.72 0.79
C LEU A 101 -1.32 0.69 0.94
N LEU A 102 -0.32 0.82 1.79
CA LEU A 102 0.42 2.06 1.98
C LEU A 102 1.88 1.83 1.58
N LEU A 103 2.38 2.69 0.70
CA LEU A 103 3.80 2.77 0.41
C LEU A 103 4.42 3.78 1.38
N VAL A 104 5.40 3.34 2.14
CA VAL A 104 6.10 4.18 3.12
C VAL A 104 7.53 4.32 2.68
N VAL A 105 8.00 5.55 2.52
CA VAL A 105 9.37 5.85 2.10
C VAL A 105 10.05 6.63 3.20
N ILE A 106 11.15 6.12 3.71
CA ILE A 106 11.98 6.80 4.70
C ILE A 106 13.21 7.33 3.99
N PHE A 107 13.48 8.61 4.15
CA PHE A 107 14.63 9.25 3.51
C PHE A 107 15.23 10.34 4.41
N ASP A 108 16.47 10.69 4.13
CA ASP A 108 17.24 11.68 4.86
C ASP A 108 17.88 12.68 3.89
N SER A 109 18.89 13.40 4.36
CA SER A 109 19.57 14.44 3.58
C SER A 109 20.31 13.94 2.33
N ARG A 110 20.42 12.62 2.13
CA ARG A 110 20.99 12.03 0.90
C ARG A 110 20.11 12.24 -0.32
N THR A 111 18.86 12.64 -0.11
CA THR A 111 17.95 12.98 -1.18
C THR A 111 17.06 14.15 -0.78
N THR A 112 16.11 14.51 -1.63
CA THR A 112 15.19 15.63 -1.38
C THR A 112 13.74 15.15 -1.48
N VAL A 113 12.84 15.84 -0.80
CA VAL A 113 11.40 15.56 -0.92
C VAL A 113 10.91 15.77 -2.35
N GLY A 114 11.49 16.70 -3.08
CA GLY A 114 11.13 16.96 -4.47
C GLY A 114 11.41 15.75 -5.37
N LEU A 115 12.58 15.15 -5.24
CA LEU A 115 12.93 13.95 -6.00
C LEU A 115 12.07 12.75 -5.61
N VAL A 116 11.87 12.53 -4.31
CA VAL A 116 11.00 11.45 -3.81
C VAL A 116 9.59 11.63 -4.35
N ARG A 117 9.04 12.83 -4.25
CA ARG A 117 7.68 13.15 -4.73
C ARG A 117 7.55 12.97 -6.24
N LEU A 118 8.57 13.34 -6.99
CA LEU A 118 8.60 13.18 -8.44
C LEU A 118 8.55 11.70 -8.83
N ARG A 119 9.37 10.88 -8.19
CA ARG A 119 9.49 9.45 -8.52
C ARG A 119 8.36 8.61 -7.95
N ILE A 120 7.78 9.03 -6.83
CA ILE A 120 6.72 8.25 -6.18
C ILE A 120 5.46 8.15 -7.04
N LYS A 121 5.20 9.13 -7.89
CA LYS A 121 4.04 9.08 -8.80
C LYS A 121 4.10 7.88 -9.73
N ALA A 122 5.24 7.65 -10.36
CA ALA A 122 5.44 6.49 -11.23
C ALA A 122 5.42 5.19 -10.43
N GLU A 123 5.99 5.20 -9.24
CA GLU A 123 5.99 4.02 -8.37
C GLU A 123 4.58 3.64 -7.91
N ILE A 124 3.75 4.61 -7.58
CA ILE A 124 2.34 4.38 -7.23
C ILE A 124 1.62 3.70 -8.40
N GLU A 125 1.81 4.18 -9.63
CA GLU A 125 1.19 3.59 -10.81
C GLU A 125 1.63 2.15 -11.02
N GLU A 126 2.93 1.88 -10.91
CA GLU A 126 3.48 0.54 -11.09
C GLU A 126 2.98 -0.42 -10.01
N LEU A 127 3.04 -0.01 -8.74
CA LEU A 127 2.54 -0.81 -7.63
C LEU A 127 1.03 -1.04 -7.72
N THR A 128 0.27 -0.04 -8.15
CA THR A 128 -1.16 -0.18 -8.34
C THR A 128 -1.48 -1.29 -9.34
N LEU A 129 -0.76 -1.34 -10.46
CA LEU A 129 -0.95 -2.41 -11.46
C LEU A 129 -0.61 -3.79 -10.88
N LEU A 130 0.48 -3.89 -10.13
CA LEU A 130 0.90 -5.15 -9.51
C LEU A 130 -0.10 -5.60 -8.45
N VAL A 131 -0.55 -4.69 -7.60
CA VAL A 131 -1.51 -4.98 -6.53
C VAL A 131 -2.88 -5.33 -7.10
N ASP A 132 -3.36 -4.62 -8.10
CA ASP A 132 -4.63 -4.93 -8.76
C ASP A 132 -4.61 -6.33 -9.38
N ARG A 133 -3.47 -6.74 -9.93
CA ARG A 133 -3.29 -8.10 -10.46
C ARG A 133 -3.44 -9.15 -9.36
N VAL A 134 -2.86 -8.92 -8.20
CA VAL A 134 -2.96 -9.81 -7.03
C VAL A 134 -4.42 -9.94 -6.59
N PHE A 135 -5.11 -8.82 -6.43
CA PHE A 135 -6.51 -8.82 -5.97
C PHE A 135 -7.46 -9.39 -7.01
N SER A 136 -7.21 -9.16 -8.29
CA SER A 136 -8.01 -9.76 -9.38
C SER A 136 -7.89 -11.28 -9.39
N ARG A 137 -6.69 -11.81 -9.18
CA ARG A 137 -6.49 -13.26 -9.05
C ARG A 137 -7.18 -13.84 -7.83
N GLY A 138 -7.15 -13.12 -6.71
CA GLY A 138 -7.84 -13.52 -5.49
C GLY A 138 -9.33 -13.69 -5.71
N ARG A 139 -9.94 -12.82 -6.49
CA ARG A 139 -11.35 -12.93 -6.86
C ARG A 139 -11.62 -14.07 -7.85
N ASN A 140 -10.76 -14.23 -8.83
CA ASN A 140 -10.92 -15.22 -9.91
C ASN A 140 -10.42 -16.61 -9.50
N GLY A 141 -9.45 -16.67 -8.59
CA GLY A 141 -8.85 -17.90 -8.10
C GLY A 141 -9.52 -18.46 -6.86
N ALA A 142 -10.55 -17.81 -6.35
CA ALA A 142 -11.29 -18.30 -5.19
C ALA A 142 -12.10 -19.50 -5.61
N ALA A 143 -11.48 -20.62 -5.64
CA ALA A 143 -12.04 -21.97 -5.56
C ALA A 143 -13.19 -22.30 -6.51
N PRO A 144 -13.57 -23.59 -6.58
CA PRO A 144 -14.71 -24.04 -7.39
C PRO A 144 -16.05 -23.33 -7.08
N GLY A 145 -16.08 -22.53 -6.02
CA GLY A 145 -17.23 -21.69 -5.70
C GLY A 145 -17.24 -20.30 -6.34
N GLY A 146 -16.18 -19.93 -7.07
CA GLY A 146 -16.08 -18.59 -7.66
C GLY A 146 -17.17 -18.29 -8.67
N HIS A 147 -17.64 -19.31 -9.35
CA HIS A 147 -18.75 -19.18 -10.30
C HIS A 147 -20.11 -18.99 -9.63
N LEU A 148 -20.27 -19.53 -8.43
CA LEU A 148 -21.45 -19.31 -7.61
C LEU A 148 -21.46 -17.95 -6.94
N LEU A 149 -20.28 -17.42 -6.64
CA LEU A 149 -20.11 -16.09 -6.03
C LEU A 149 -20.31 -14.95 -7.04
N GLU A 150 -19.98 -15.15 -8.30
CA GLU A 150 -20.27 -14.18 -9.35
C GLU A 150 -21.76 -13.93 -9.50
N GLY A 151 -22.56 -14.98 -9.47
CA GLY A 151 -24.00 -14.83 -9.50
C GLY A 151 -24.59 -14.22 -8.23
N ALA A 152 -23.96 -14.45 -7.08
CA ALA A 152 -24.39 -13.90 -5.81
C ALA A 152 -24.06 -12.41 -5.68
N ASP A 153 -22.91 -11.97 -6.21
CA ASP A 153 -22.55 -10.56 -6.22
C ASP A 153 -23.48 -9.74 -7.10
N ASP A 154 -23.86 -10.26 -8.26
CA ASP A 154 -24.82 -9.63 -9.15
C ASP A 154 -26.23 -9.54 -8.51
N GLU A 155 -26.64 -10.55 -7.77
CA GLU A 155 -27.91 -10.52 -7.06
C GLU A 155 -27.90 -9.59 -5.86
N ILE A 156 -26.77 -9.49 -5.16
CA ILE A 156 -26.59 -8.57 -4.04
C ILE A 156 -26.61 -7.14 -4.56
N ASP A 157 -25.95 -6.86 -5.67
CA ASP A 157 -25.94 -5.54 -6.31
C ASP A 157 -27.35 -5.14 -6.76
N LYS A 158 -28.15 -6.10 -7.24
CA LYS A 158 -29.55 -5.85 -7.62
C LYS A 158 -30.43 -5.58 -6.40
N LEU A 159 -30.12 -6.18 -5.26
CA LEU A 159 -30.87 -5.94 -4.02
C LEU A 159 -30.58 -4.58 -3.40
N PHE A 160 -29.40 -4.02 -3.62
CA PHE A 160 -28.97 -2.73 -3.08
C PHE A 160 -29.06 -1.58 -4.08
N ASN A 161 -29.32 -1.84 -5.34
CA ASN A 161 -29.56 -0.82 -6.36
C ASN A 161 -31.05 -0.52 -6.42
N PHE A 162 -31.43 0.39 -5.62
CA PHE A 162 -32.79 0.94 -5.66
C PHE A 162 -32.91 2.05 -6.68
#